data_5f5ca65ef9b1cf8d78c8428324b3debf
#
_entry.id   5f5ca65ef9b1cf8d78c8428324b3debf
#
_cell.length_a   1.000
_cell.length_b   1.000
_cell.length_c   1.000
_cell.angle_alpha   90.00
_cell.angle_beta   90.00
_cell.angle_gamma   90.00
#
_symmetry.space_group_name_H-M   'P 1'
#
loop_
_entity.id
_entity.type
_entity.pdbx_description
1 polymer ?
#
loop_
_entity_poly.entity_id
_entity_poly.type
_entity_poly.pdbx_seq_one_letter_code
_entity_poly.pdbx_strand_id
1 'polypeptide(L)'
;MTLSLPELAERREVIAQQIAQLGDLRPGCVTATSGRCGKPSCRCHQPGEPAHGPNFRLTYKLEGKTLSESLPTPAAIRKAEREVAEFRKFQELSREFVETNTAICRLRPAPEASPTEQEKKRRKRSGRRSRAK
;
A
#
# COMPACT_ATOMS: atom_id res chain seq x y z
N MET A 1 1.08 -26.39 -8.49
CA MET A 1 2.36 -26.59 -9.19
C MET A 1 3.43 -25.66 -8.64
N THR A 2 4.59 -26.21 -8.35
CA THR A 2 5.71 -25.42 -7.82
C THR A 2 6.57 -24.93 -8.97
N LEU A 3 6.82 -23.62 -9.03
CA LEU A 3 7.66 -23.04 -10.06
C LEU A 3 9.14 -23.29 -9.76
N SER A 4 9.94 -23.45 -10.80
CA SER A 4 11.40 -23.58 -10.68
C SER A 4 12.05 -22.21 -10.46
N LEU A 5 13.32 -22.21 -10.02
CA LEU A 5 14.09 -20.96 -9.85
C LEU A 5 14.10 -20.08 -11.09
N PRO A 6 14.41 -20.62 -12.32
CA PRO A 6 14.38 -19.78 -13.52
C PRO A 6 12.99 -19.18 -13.79
N GLU A 7 11.93 -19.95 -13.58
CA GLU A 7 10.57 -19.48 -13.80
C GLU A 7 10.19 -18.38 -12.80
N LEU A 8 10.58 -18.53 -11.55
CA LEU A 8 10.36 -17.52 -10.53
C LEU A 8 11.14 -16.24 -10.79
N ALA A 9 12.39 -16.36 -11.23
CA ALA A 9 13.22 -15.22 -11.58
C ALA A 9 12.64 -14.46 -12.77
N GLU A 10 12.11 -15.16 -13.76
CA GLU A 10 11.45 -14.56 -14.91
C GLU A 10 10.17 -13.84 -14.47
N ARG A 11 9.37 -14.48 -13.63
CA ARG A 11 8.15 -13.86 -13.08
C ARG A 11 8.46 -12.60 -12.29
N ARG A 12 9.50 -12.64 -11.47
CA ARG A 12 9.95 -11.46 -10.70
C ARG A 12 10.28 -10.30 -11.63
N GLU A 13 10.98 -10.58 -12.72
CA GLU A 13 11.36 -9.55 -13.70
C GLU A 13 10.13 -8.93 -14.36
N VAL A 14 9.16 -9.76 -14.74
CA VAL A 14 7.90 -9.27 -15.33
C VAL A 14 7.16 -8.37 -14.37
N ILE A 15 7.05 -8.77 -13.10
CA ILE A 15 6.39 -7.95 -12.06
C ILE A 15 7.13 -6.63 -11.87
N ALA A 16 8.46 -6.67 -11.81
CA ALA A 16 9.28 -5.45 -11.66
C ALA A 16 9.04 -4.48 -12.81
N GLN A 17 8.94 -4.99 -14.04
CA GLN A 17 8.64 -4.17 -15.22
C GLN A 17 7.23 -3.58 -15.15
N GLN A 18 6.25 -4.35 -14.70
CA GLN A 18 4.89 -3.87 -14.53
C GLN A 18 4.83 -2.74 -13.49
N ILE A 19 5.57 -2.86 -12.38
CA ILE A 19 5.67 -1.80 -11.38
C ILE A 19 6.29 -0.54 -12.00
N ALA A 20 7.35 -0.71 -12.78
CA ALA A 20 8.04 0.41 -13.41
C ALA A 20 7.17 1.16 -14.42
N GLN A 21 6.16 0.50 -14.98
CA GLN A 21 5.26 1.09 -15.97
C GLN A 21 4.04 1.78 -15.37
N LEU A 22 3.85 1.69 -14.05
CA LEU A 22 2.74 2.38 -13.40
C LEU A 22 2.88 3.90 -13.53
N GLY A 23 1.75 4.57 -13.71
CA GLY A 23 1.71 6.03 -13.76
C GLY A 23 1.67 6.64 -12.36
N ASP A 24 1.20 7.88 -12.30
CA ASP A 24 1.05 8.56 -11.01
C ASP A 24 0.14 7.75 -10.08
N LEU A 25 0.59 7.55 -8.87
CA LEU A 25 -0.15 6.79 -7.88
C LEU A 25 -0.06 7.45 -6.51
N ARG A 26 -1.14 7.34 -5.76
CA ARG A 26 -1.18 7.84 -4.39
C ARG A 26 -2.18 7.02 -3.58
N PRO A 27 -1.92 6.82 -2.28
CA PRO A 27 -2.86 6.13 -1.42
C PRO A 27 -4.08 7.00 -1.13
N GLY A 28 -5.18 6.36 -0.81
CA GLY A 28 -6.34 7.07 -0.35
C GLY A 28 -7.66 6.47 -0.81
N CYS A 29 -8.72 7.15 -0.44
CA CYS A 29 -10.07 6.78 -0.81
C CYS A 29 -10.84 8.04 -1.17
N VAL A 30 -11.51 8.02 -2.33
CA VAL A 30 -12.37 9.12 -2.75
C VAL A 30 -13.74 8.89 -2.11
N THR A 31 -14.18 9.84 -1.30
CA THR A 31 -15.47 9.78 -0.63
C THR A 31 -16.32 10.97 -1.00
N ALA A 32 -17.63 10.75 -1.06
CA ALA A 32 -18.62 11.80 -1.30
C ALA A 32 -19.41 12.02 -0.01
N THR A 33 -19.48 13.27 0.42
CA THR A 33 -20.25 13.63 1.58
C THR A 33 -21.29 14.69 1.21
N SER A 34 -22.49 14.55 1.73
CA SER A 34 -23.53 15.56 1.60
C SER A 34 -24.18 15.74 2.97
N GLY A 35 -24.70 16.93 3.22
CA GLY A 35 -25.30 17.21 4.50
C GLY A 35 -25.88 18.61 4.56
N ARG A 36 -26.61 18.86 5.60
CA ARG A 36 -27.20 20.18 5.85
C ARG A 36 -26.22 21.04 6.64
N CYS A 37 -26.11 22.32 6.25
CA CYS A 37 -25.17 23.22 6.92
C CYS A 37 -25.67 23.63 8.29
N GLY A 38 -24.81 24.29 9.08
CA GLY A 38 -25.14 24.73 10.42
C GLY A 38 -26.03 25.99 10.49
N LYS A 39 -26.41 26.60 9.35
CA LYS A 39 -27.24 27.80 9.32
C LYS A 39 -28.71 27.42 9.23
N PRO A 40 -29.53 27.64 10.29
CA PRO A 40 -30.95 27.28 10.28
C PRO A 40 -31.76 27.98 9.18
N SER A 41 -31.34 29.17 8.76
CA SER A 41 -31.99 29.94 7.69
C SER A 41 -31.63 29.47 6.30
N CYS A 42 -30.70 28.50 6.16
CA CYS A 42 -30.26 28.03 4.87
C CYS A 42 -31.37 27.23 4.18
N ARG A 43 -31.39 27.32 2.84
CA ARG A 43 -32.35 26.64 1.98
C ARG A 43 -32.33 25.11 2.18
N CYS A 44 -31.19 24.54 2.56
CA CYS A 44 -31.04 23.09 2.75
C CYS A 44 -31.90 22.56 3.93
N HIS A 45 -32.33 23.44 4.84
CA HIS A 45 -33.19 23.09 5.98
C HIS A 45 -34.68 23.14 5.66
N GLN A 46 -35.04 23.58 4.45
CA GLN A 46 -36.45 23.64 4.06
C GLN A 46 -36.95 22.28 3.61
N PRO A 47 -38.23 21.91 3.89
CA PRO A 47 -38.79 20.65 3.45
C PRO A 47 -38.72 20.51 1.91
N GLY A 48 -38.30 19.37 1.43
CA GLY A 48 -38.20 19.10 0.00
C GLY A 48 -36.95 19.63 -0.69
N GLU A 49 -36.09 20.39 -0.01
CA GLU A 49 -34.86 20.89 -0.56
C GLU A 49 -33.71 19.91 -0.36
N PRO A 50 -32.83 19.76 -1.35
CA PRO A 50 -31.69 18.84 -1.21
C PRO A 50 -30.67 19.36 -0.22
N ALA A 51 -29.94 18.44 0.43
CA ALA A 51 -28.81 18.77 1.26
C ALA A 51 -27.67 19.35 0.40
N HIS A 52 -26.71 20.03 1.05
CA HIS A 52 -25.50 20.50 0.38
C HIS A 52 -24.65 19.33 -0.09
N GLY A 53 -24.02 19.49 -1.25
CA GLY A 53 -23.16 18.48 -1.82
C GLY A 53 -23.76 17.83 -3.04
N PRO A 54 -23.19 16.70 -3.47
CA PRO A 54 -22.10 16.00 -2.78
C PRO A 54 -20.76 16.73 -2.87
N ASN A 55 -20.03 16.71 -1.77
CA ASN A 55 -18.67 17.21 -1.71
C ASN A 55 -17.72 16.01 -1.76
N PHE A 56 -16.81 16.03 -2.71
CA PHE A 56 -15.86 14.93 -2.88
C PHE A 56 -14.55 15.26 -2.21
N ARG A 57 -13.99 14.29 -1.50
CA ARG A 57 -12.72 14.42 -0.81
C ARG A 57 -11.89 13.17 -0.99
N LEU A 58 -10.58 13.37 -1.05
CA LEU A 58 -9.61 12.28 -1.01
C LEU A 58 -9.09 12.19 0.43
N THR A 59 -9.33 11.05 1.07
CA THR A 59 -8.88 10.80 2.44
C THR A 59 -7.74 9.79 2.40
N TYR A 60 -6.62 10.11 3.07
CA TYR A 60 -5.45 9.26 3.11
C TYR A 60 -4.75 9.38 4.45
N LYS A 61 -3.88 8.42 4.75
CA LYS A 61 -3.06 8.43 5.96
C LYS A 61 -1.62 8.76 5.64
N LEU A 62 -1.04 9.65 6.44
CA LEU A 62 0.38 10.01 6.36
C LEU A 62 0.93 10.12 7.77
N GLU A 63 1.97 9.33 8.07
CA GLU A 63 2.62 9.32 9.39
C GLU A 63 1.63 9.09 10.55
N GLY A 64 0.67 8.18 10.34
CA GLY A 64 -0.34 7.85 11.34
C GLY A 64 -1.48 8.83 11.46
N LYS A 65 -1.45 9.94 10.71
CA LYS A 65 -2.52 10.94 10.69
C LYS A 65 -3.41 10.78 9.47
N THR A 66 -4.71 10.95 9.66
CA THR A 66 -5.67 10.95 8.57
C THR A 66 -5.78 12.37 8.01
N LEU A 67 -5.47 12.52 6.72
CA LEU A 67 -5.56 13.79 6.01
C LEU A 67 -6.64 13.71 4.95
N SER A 68 -7.20 14.87 4.62
CA SER A 68 -8.28 14.95 3.64
C SER A 68 -8.05 16.15 2.72
N GLU A 69 -8.20 15.92 1.41
CA GLU A 69 -8.09 16.97 0.40
C GLU A 69 -9.44 17.12 -0.31
N SER A 70 -9.87 18.37 -0.50
CA SER A 70 -11.09 18.65 -1.24
C SER A 70 -10.86 18.44 -2.75
N LEU A 71 -11.86 17.86 -3.42
CA LEU A 71 -11.86 17.64 -4.86
C LEU A 71 -12.99 18.49 -5.47
N PRO A 72 -12.71 19.76 -5.80
CA PRO A 72 -13.77 20.72 -6.14
C PRO A 72 -14.34 20.57 -7.55
N THR A 73 -13.64 19.87 -8.45
CA THR A 73 -14.08 19.75 -9.86
C THR A 73 -14.21 18.28 -10.26
N PRO A 74 -15.08 17.96 -11.24
CA PRO A 74 -15.14 16.60 -11.77
C PRO A 74 -13.79 16.11 -12.33
N ALA A 75 -12.98 17.00 -12.90
CA ALA A 75 -11.65 16.66 -13.39
C ALA A 75 -10.73 16.25 -12.25
N ALA A 76 -10.78 16.95 -11.11
CA ALA A 76 -10.01 16.61 -9.91
C ALA A 76 -10.42 15.25 -9.34
N ILE A 77 -11.72 14.96 -9.33
CA ILE A 77 -12.25 13.68 -8.87
C ILE A 77 -11.73 12.54 -9.74
N ARG A 78 -11.82 12.68 -11.07
CA ARG A 78 -11.35 11.65 -12.01
C ARG A 78 -9.85 11.43 -11.88
N LYS A 79 -9.09 12.51 -11.70
CA LYS A 79 -7.63 12.42 -11.50
C LYS A 79 -7.30 11.62 -10.25
N ALA A 80 -7.94 11.97 -9.13
CA ALA A 80 -7.74 11.28 -7.85
C ALA A 80 -8.12 9.81 -7.93
N GLU A 81 -9.24 9.49 -8.57
CA GLU A 81 -9.68 8.10 -8.76
C GLU A 81 -8.67 7.27 -9.55
N ARG A 82 -8.10 7.86 -10.62
CA ARG A 82 -7.06 7.19 -11.41
C ARG A 82 -5.80 6.94 -10.58
N GLU A 83 -5.37 7.94 -9.82
CA GLU A 83 -4.17 7.83 -8.99
C GLU A 83 -4.34 6.78 -7.89
N VAL A 84 -5.51 6.73 -7.28
CA VAL A 84 -5.83 5.72 -6.26
C VAL A 84 -5.90 4.31 -6.89
N ALA A 85 -6.48 4.20 -8.08
CA ALA A 85 -6.54 2.93 -8.80
C ALA A 85 -5.15 2.41 -9.16
N GLU A 86 -4.24 3.30 -9.59
CA GLU A 86 -2.84 2.94 -9.85
C GLU A 86 -2.14 2.49 -8.58
N PHE A 87 -2.42 3.14 -7.45
CA PHE A 87 -1.85 2.73 -6.17
C PHE A 87 -2.30 1.32 -5.77
N ARG A 88 -3.57 0.98 -6.02
CA ARG A 88 -4.08 -0.38 -5.76
C ARG A 88 -3.37 -1.42 -6.62
N LYS A 89 -3.10 -1.09 -7.88
CA LYS A 89 -2.28 -1.95 -8.75
C LYS A 89 -0.88 -2.14 -8.18
N PHE A 90 -0.27 -1.07 -7.71
CA PHE A 90 1.04 -1.12 -7.07
C PHE A 90 1.02 -2.03 -5.84
N GLN A 91 0.00 -1.92 -4.99
CA GLN A 91 -0.13 -2.78 -3.81
C GLN A 91 -0.21 -4.26 -4.19
N GLU A 92 -1.00 -4.59 -5.20
CA GLU A 92 -1.15 -5.96 -5.67
C GLU A 92 0.16 -6.48 -6.27
N LEU A 93 0.80 -5.69 -7.12
CA LEU A 93 2.08 -6.05 -7.74
C LEU A 93 3.19 -6.17 -6.69
N SER A 94 3.20 -5.29 -5.69
CA SER A 94 4.16 -5.36 -4.59
C SER A 94 4.01 -6.64 -3.79
N ARG A 95 2.77 -7.04 -3.51
CA ARG A 95 2.48 -8.28 -2.81
C ARG A 95 2.98 -9.48 -3.61
N GLU A 96 2.67 -9.55 -4.90
CA GLU A 96 3.15 -10.60 -5.79
C GLU A 96 4.68 -10.62 -5.88
N PHE A 97 5.28 -9.44 -5.92
CA PHE A 97 6.75 -9.30 -5.96
C PHE A 97 7.39 -9.90 -4.71
N VAL A 98 6.84 -9.59 -3.54
CA VAL A 98 7.34 -10.13 -2.27
C VAL A 98 7.15 -11.65 -2.20
N GLU A 99 5.98 -12.14 -2.59
CA GLU A 99 5.69 -13.59 -2.60
C GLU A 99 6.66 -14.34 -3.52
N THR A 100 6.89 -13.80 -4.72
CA THR A 100 7.81 -14.40 -5.70
C THR A 100 9.24 -14.40 -5.18
N ASN A 101 9.70 -13.29 -4.61
CA ASN A 101 11.03 -13.19 -4.02
C ASN A 101 11.20 -14.13 -2.82
N THR A 102 10.17 -14.26 -1.99
CA THR A 102 10.18 -15.17 -0.86
C THR A 102 10.37 -16.62 -1.33
N ALA A 103 9.67 -17.01 -2.39
CA ALA A 103 9.81 -18.34 -2.97
C ALA A 103 11.22 -18.56 -3.53
N ILE A 104 11.79 -17.54 -4.20
CA ILE A 104 13.16 -17.58 -4.71
C ILE A 104 14.15 -17.78 -3.56
N CYS A 105 14.00 -17.00 -2.50
CA CYS A 105 14.89 -17.07 -1.33
C CYS A 105 14.86 -18.45 -0.68
N ARG A 106 13.69 -19.08 -0.62
CA ARG A 106 13.54 -20.41 -0.05
C ARG A 106 14.21 -21.49 -0.89
N LEU A 107 14.21 -21.32 -2.21
CA LEU A 107 14.80 -22.29 -3.12
C LEU A 107 16.31 -22.15 -3.29
N ARG A 108 16.87 -20.96 -3.02
CA ARG A 108 18.31 -20.75 -3.07
C ARG A 108 18.97 -21.30 -1.81
N PRO A 109 19.97 -22.18 -1.95
CA PRO A 109 20.66 -22.70 -0.77
C PRO A 109 21.53 -21.65 -0.12
N ALA A 110 21.70 -21.77 1.20
CA ALA A 110 22.65 -20.93 1.92
C ALA A 110 24.07 -21.29 1.46
N PRO A 111 24.94 -20.29 1.23
CA PRO A 111 26.32 -20.59 0.85
C PRO A 111 27.07 -21.27 2.00
N GLU A 112 27.83 -22.32 1.68
CA GLU A 112 28.68 -23.01 2.65
C GLU A 112 29.91 -22.15 2.92
N ALA A 113 29.75 -21.18 3.81
CA ALA A 113 30.86 -20.34 4.26
C ALA A 113 31.04 -20.51 5.77
N SER A 114 32.32 -20.43 6.20
CA SER A 114 32.59 -20.40 7.64
C SER A 114 31.88 -19.24 8.30
N PRO A 115 31.28 -19.44 9.49
CA PRO A 115 30.58 -18.34 10.16
C PRO A 115 31.50 -17.18 10.48
N THR A 116 30.99 -15.96 10.28
CA THR A 116 31.72 -14.73 10.61
C THR A 116 31.89 -14.61 12.12
N GLU A 117 32.83 -13.76 12.54
CA GLU A 117 33.05 -13.49 13.98
C GLU A 117 31.77 -12.97 14.66
N GLN A 118 30.96 -12.17 13.94
CA GLN A 118 29.70 -11.68 14.47
C GLN A 118 28.67 -12.79 14.67
N GLU A 119 28.59 -13.73 13.75
CA GLU A 119 27.71 -14.89 13.85
C GLU A 119 28.10 -15.80 15.01
N LYS A 120 29.40 -16.02 15.21
CA LYS A 120 29.92 -16.76 16.35
C LYS A 120 29.53 -16.09 17.67
N LYS A 121 29.63 -14.76 17.76
CA LYS A 121 29.24 -13.98 18.94
C LYS A 121 27.74 -14.07 19.22
N ARG A 122 26.92 -14.04 18.19
CA ARG A 122 25.46 -14.20 18.32
C ARG A 122 25.09 -15.56 18.89
N ARG A 123 25.71 -16.63 18.42
CA ARG A 123 25.48 -17.99 18.91
C ARG A 123 25.86 -18.12 20.39
N LYS A 124 26.99 -17.54 20.79
CA LYS A 124 27.43 -17.58 22.19
C LYS A 124 26.46 -16.82 23.10
N ARG A 125 25.95 -15.65 22.66
CA ARG A 125 24.96 -14.88 23.44
C ARG A 125 23.64 -15.63 23.59
N SER A 126 23.18 -16.29 22.54
CA SER A 126 21.95 -17.09 22.57
C SER A 126 22.08 -18.28 23.51
N GLY A 127 23.23 -18.98 23.49
CA GLY A 127 23.50 -20.09 24.39
C GLY A 127 23.58 -19.67 25.86
N ARG A 128 24.12 -18.49 26.15
CA ARG A 128 24.18 -17.97 27.53
C ARG A 128 22.81 -17.60 28.08
N ARG A 129 21.90 -17.07 27.23
CA ARG A 129 20.53 -16.73 27.66
C ARG A 129 19.73 -17.96 28.06
N SER A 130 19.87 -19.07 27.34
CA SER A 130 19.16 -20.29 27.68
C SER A 130 19.69 -21.00 28.94
N ARG A 131 20.94 -20.72 29.35
CA ARG A 131 21.53 -21.28 30.57
C ARG A 131 21.28 -20.44 31.83
N ALA A 132 20.75 -19.23 31.66
CA ALA A 132 20.57 -18.27 32.78
C ALA A 132 19.22 -18.39 33.49
N LYS A 133 18.52 -19.50 33.32
CA LYS A 133 17.28 -19.79 34.07
C LYS A 133 17.57 -20.50 35.38
#